data_c579241e402c0398e18902faf623c585
#
_entry.id   c579241e402c0398e18902faf623c585
#
_cell.length_a   1.000
_cell.length_b   1.000
_cell.length_c   1.000
_cell.angle_alpha   90.00
_cell.angle_beta   90.00
_cell.angle_gamma   90.00
#
_symmetry.space_group_name_H-M   'P 1'
#
loop_
_entity.id
_entity.type
_entity.pdbx_description
1 polymer ?
#
loop_
_entity_poly.entity_id
_entity_poly.type
_entity_poly.pdbx_seq_one_letter_code
_entity_poly.pdbx_strand_id
1 'polypeptide(L)'
;MPKSFLPAIFLLLAAVGHCQTPSFVFAKGADVGWLPQMESTGYKFYDTDGKEKDCLQLLKDRGMNSIRLRVFVHPNDDKASGHCSKEETVTMALRAQKMGMRIMIDFHYSDSWADPAKQNKPKAWEHHTFPELLKDVYQHTFEVISALNKAGVTPEWVQIGNEIPGGMLWPDGSTEHWEQLGQLLNQGYDAVKAVTKKIKVIVHVDEGNNNAKFRAFFDQATAQQVKYDVIGLSYYPYWIKKEYRETIADLTFNLNDMAQRYGKDVMVVEVGGEDDKVQNTYELLQATIKAVKDVPNHKGLGVFYWEPEGAKSWSQYSLSAWQENGQPSPALDAFKEN
;
A
#
# COMPACT_ATOMS: atom_id res chain seq x y z
N MET A 1 -64.92 -18.95 49.49
CA MET A 1 -64.58 -18.35 48.14
C MET A 1 -63.08 -18.43 47.99
N PRO A 2 -62.54 -19.34 47.14
CA PRO A 2 -61.11 -19.40 46.90
C PRO A 2 -60.68 -18.39 45.78
N LYS A 3 -59.62 -17.62 46.05
CA LYS A 3 -58.99 -16.70 45.12
C LYS A 3 -58.03 -17.49 44.21
N SER A 4 -58.34 -17.47 42.91
CA SER A 4 -57.49 -18.00 41.86
C SER A 4 -56.31 -17.07 41.59
N PHE A 5 -55.08 -17.55 41.74
CA PHE A 5 -53.85 -16.89 41.26
C PHE A 5 -53.55 -17.37 39.81
N LEU A 6 -53.55 -16.46 38.83
CA LEU A 6 -52.97 -16.73 37.52
C LEU A 6 -51.48 -16.42 37.55
N PRO A 7 -50.61 -17.28 37.04
CA PRO A 7 -49.20 -16.93 36.87
C PRO A 7 -49.02 -16.12 35.55
N ALA A 8 -48.36 -14.99 35.68
CA ALA A 8 -47.92 -14.20 34.53
C ALA A 8 -46.68 -14.86 33.90
N ILE A 9 -46.80 -15.32 32.65
CA ILE A 9 -45.70 -15.86 31.88
C ILE A 9 -44.97 -14.64 31.22
N PHE A 10 -43.75 -14.37 31.68
CA PHE A 10 -42.85 -13.43 31.01
C PHE A 10 -42.18 -14.15 29.86
N LEU A 11 -42.55 -13.80 28.62
CA LEU A 11 -41.79 -14.17 27.41
C LEU A 11 -40.54 -13.30 27.34
N LEU A 12 -39.36 -13.87 27.60
CA LEU A 12 -38.08 -13.27 27.24
C LEU A 12 -37.88 -13.40 25.72
N LEU A 13 -38.06 -12.32 25.00
CA LEU A 13 -37.59 -12.20 23.59
C LEU A 13 -36.08 -12.04 23.60
N ALA A 14 -35.34 -13.11 23.31
CA ALA A 14 -33.91 -13.06 23.04
C ALA A 14 -33.71 -12.37 21.68
N ALA A 15 -33.24 -11.12 21.68
CA ALA A 15 -32.79 -10.45 20.48
C ALA A 15 -31.49 -11.14 20.01
N VAL A 16 -31.59 -11.97 18.97
CA VAL A 16 -30.44 -12.53 18.27
C VAL A 16 -29.82 -11.38 17.45
N GLY A 17 -28.85 -10.71 18.03
CA GLY A 17 -28.04 -9.75 17.30
C GLY A 17 -27.30 -10.49 16.19
N HIS A 18 -27.70 -10.27 14.95
CA HIS A 18 -26.91 -10.68 13.79
C HIS A 18 -25.63 -9.87 13.80
N CYS A 19 -24.53 -10.47 14.25
CA CYS A 19 -23.19 -9.97 14.02
C CYS A 19 -22.94 -10.12 12.51
N GLN A 20 -23.23 -9.08 11.71
CA GLN A 20 -22.84 -9.04 10.32
C GLN A 20 -21.30 -9.01 10.30
N THR A 21 -20.68 -10.08 9.86
CA THR A 21 -19.27 -10.06 9.46
C THR A 21 -19.10 -8.93 8.45
N PRO A 22 -18.13 -8.01 8.63
CA PRO A 22 -17.88 -6.95 7.66
C PRO A 22 -17.71 -7.59 6.27
N SER A 23 -18.49 -7.14 5.31
CA SER A 23 -18.34 -7.59 3.92
C SER A 23 -16.93 -7.24 3.44
N PHE A 24 -16.23 -8.20 2.84
CA PHE A 24 -14.94 -7.96 2.22
C PHE A 24 -15.08 -6.87 1.15
N VAL A 25 -14.30 -5.80 1.27
CA VAL A 25 -14.24 -4.73 0.26
C VAL A 25 -12.87 -4.76 -0.40
N PHE A 26 -12.83 -5.01 -1.69
CA PHE A 26 -11.61 -4.98 -2.49
C PHE A 26 -11.01 -3.57 -2.50
N ALA A 27 -9.71 -3.44 -2.25
CA ALA A 27 -9.02 -2.16 -2.29
C ALA A 27 -8.70 -1.77 -3.74
N LYS A 28 -9.16 -0.61 -4.15
CA LYS A 28 -8.86 0.06 -5.41
C LYS A 28 -8.17 1.37 -5.05
N GLY A 29 -6.85 1.43 -5.18
CA GLY A 29 -6.07 2.49 -4.56
C GLY A 29 -5.15 3.22 -5.51
N ALA A 30 -4.62 4.33 -5.01
CA ALA A 30 -3.56 5.11 -5.62
C ALA A 30 -2.50 5.50 -4.58
N ASP A 31 -1.25 5.50 -4.99
CA ASP A 31 -0.18 6.26 -4.34
C ASP A 31 -0.33 7.72 -4.73
N VAL A 32 -0.21 8.63 -3.76
CA VAL A 32 -0.34 10.08 -4.02
C VAL A 32 0.68 10.88 -3.20
N GLY A 33 1.87 10.35 -3.08
CA GLY A 33 2.94 10.99 -2.32
C GLY A 33 3.41 12.31 -2.94
N TRP A 34 3.29 12.49 -4.24
CA TRP A 34 3.63 13.74 -4.94
C TRP A 34 2.56 14.83 -4.77
N LEU A 35 1.33 14.48 -4.45
CA LEU A 35 0.20 15.41 -4.48
C LEU A 35 0.43 16.69 -3.66
N PRO A 36 0.93 16.67 -2.40
CA PRO A 36 1.16 17.91 -1.65
C PRO A 36 2.17 18.82 -2.34
N GLN A 37 3.22 18.25 -2.91
CA GLN A 37 4.26 19.01 -3.62
C GLN A 37 3.73 19.57 -4.93
N MET A 38 2.97 18.80 -5.70
CA MET A 38 2.32 19.27 -6.93
C MET A 38 1.43 20.49 -6.65
N GLU A 39 0.57 20.38 -5.63
CA GLU A 39 -0.29 21.49 -5.21
C GLU A 39 0.49 22.73 -4.77
N SER A 40 1.61 22.55 -4.04
CA SER A 40 2.48 23.64 -3.61
C SER A 40 3.14 24.40 -4.77
N THR A 41 3.36 23.71 -5.91
CA THR A 41 3.85 24.35 -7.13
C THR A 41 2.77 25.06 -7.94
N GLY A 42 1.52 25.02 -7.49
CA GLY A 42 0.37 25.60 -8.17
C GLY A 42 -0.23 24.74 -9.26
N TYR A 43 0.17 23.44 -9.36
CA TYR A 43 -0.43 22.51 -10.30
C TYR A 43 -1.91 22.34 -10.00
N LYS A 44 -2.74 22.32 -11.05
CA LYS A 44 -4.20 22.25 -10.96
C LYS A 44 -4.71 20.96 -11.58
N PHE A 45 -5.71 20.40 -10.93
CA PHE A 45 -6.40 19.20 -11.36
C PHE A 45 -7.80 19.53 -11.87
N TYR A 46 -8.22 18.88 -12.94
CA TYR A 46 -9.49 19.19 -13.61
C TYR A 46 -10.30 17.92 -13.86
N ASP A 47 -11.61 18.05 -13.76
CA ASP A 47 -12.54 17.00 -14.24
C ASP A 47 -12.64 17.01 -15.77
N THR A 48 -13.28 16.00 -16.34
CA THR A 48 -13.47 15.85 -17.78
C THR A 48 -14.29 16.99 -18.42
N ASP A 49 -15.06 17.75 -17.62
CA ASP A 49 -15.77 18.95 -18.06
C ASP A 49 -14.92 20.23 -17.98
N GLY A 50 -13.65 20.13 -17.61
CA GLY A 50 -12.70 21.24 -17.50
C GLY A 50 -12.81 22.07 -16.23
N LYS A 51 -13.60 21.64 -15.25
CA LYS A 51 -13.69 22.33 -13.95
C LYS A 51 -12.59 21.87 -13.00
N GLU A 52 -11.96 22.81 -12.33
CA GLU A 52 -10.98 22.52 -11.27
C GLU A 52 -11.65 21.68 -10.16
N LYS A 53 -10.96 20.61 -9.74
CA LYS A 53 -11.48 19.68 -8.75
C LYS A 53 -10.34 19.06 -7.94
N ASP A 54 -10.62 18.75 -6.68
CA ASP A 54 -9.68 18.06 -5.79
C ASP A 54 -9.21 16.73 -6.40
N CYS A 55 -7.89 16.46 -6.40
CA CYS A 55 -7.30 15.26 -6.98
C CYS A 55 -7.84 13.96 -6.34
N LEU A 56 -7.94 13.91 -5.00
CA LEU A 56 -8.49 12.73 -4.32
C LEU A 56 -9.96 12.50 -4.68
N GLN A 57 -10.73 13.59 -4.91
CA GLN A 57 -12.10 13.45 -5.38
C GLN A 57 -12.16 12.90 -6.80
N LEU A 58 -11.27 13.34 -7.69
CA LEU A 58 -11.16 12.80 -9.05
C LEU A 58 -10.84 11.30 -9.05
N LEU A 59 -9.91 10.88 -8.20
CA LEU A 59 -9.58 9.45 -8.02
C LEU A 59 -10.78 8.66 -7.49
N LYS A 60 -11.49 9.20 -6.50
CA LYS A 60 -12.71 8.60 -5.96
C LYS A 60 -13.81 8.47 -7.00
N ASP A 61 -14.01 9.48 -7.85
CA ASP A 61 -14.98 9.46 -8.95
C ASP A 61 -14.61 8.43 -10.02
N ARG A 62 -13.34 7.99 -10.07
CA ARG A 62 -12.84 6.88 -10.89
C ARG A 62 -12.97 5.51 -10.19
N GLY A 63 -13.65 5.45 -9.04
CA GLY A 63 -13.92 4.21 -8.32
C GLY A 63 -12.85 3.78 -7.31
N MET A 64 -11.84 4.61 -7.08
CA MET A 64 -10.83 4.34 -6.07
C MET A 64 -11.38 4.59 -4.66
N ASN A 65 -11.01 3.74 -3.72
CA ASN A 65 -11.49 3.75 -2.34
C ASN A 65 -10.37 3.72 -1.30
N SER A 66 -9.13 3.76 -1.75
CA SER A 66 -7.95 3.62 -0.90
C SER A 66 -6.82 4.51 -1.38
N ILE A 67 -5.98 4.98 -0.44
CA ILE A 67 -4.78 5.77 -0.72
C ILE A 67 -3.58 5.13 -0.03
N ARG A 68 -2.46 5.03 -0.74
CA ARG A 68 -1.15 4.66 -0.19
C ARG A 68 -0.29 5.92 -0.07
N LEU A 69 0.37 6.06 1.07
CA LEU A 69 1.21 7.20 1.41
C LEU A 69 2.56 6.68 1.89
N ARG A 70 3.62 6.99 1.17
CA ARG A 70 4.97 6.71 1.64
C ARG A 70 5.39 7.68 2.73
N VAL A 71 6.31 7.26 3.58
CA VAL A 71 6.92 8.11 4.61
C VAL A 71 8.42 7.90 4.64
N PHE A 72 9.15 9.03 4.64
CA PHE A 72 10.60 9.09 4.82
C PHE A 72 10.96 9.44 6.26
N VAL A 73 12.21 9.21 6.65
CA VAL A 73 12.70 9.50 8.00
C VAL A 73 12.97 11.00 8.15
N HIS A 74 13.84 11.55 7.33
CA HIS A 74 14.13 12.97 7.22
C HIS A 74 14.19 13.36 5.74
N PRO A 75 13.02 13.62 5.11
CA PRO A 75 12.98 13.96 3.70
C PRO A 75 13.77 15.22 3.41
N ASN A 76 14.46 15.22 2.26
CA ASN A 76 15.14 16.39 1.73
C ASN A 76 14.20 17.23 0.85
N ASP A 77 14.67 18.42 0.43
CA ASP A 77 13.93 19.33 -0.46
C ASP A 77 13.97 18.91 -1.93
N ASP A 78 14.28 17.66 -2.25
CA ASP A 78 14.28 17.16 -3.62
C ASP A 78 12.84 17.16 -4.16
N LYS A 79 12.63 17.94 -5.23
CA LYS A 79 11.31 18.10 -5.87
C LYS A 79 10.73 16.79 -6.39
N ALA A 80 11.56 15.81 -6.70
CA ALA A 80 11.13 14.52 -7.19
C ALA A 80 10.67 13.57 -6.06
N SER A 81 10.96 13.85 -4.79
CA SER A 81 10.66 12.94 -3.67
C SER A 81 9.23 13.07 -3.15
N GLY A 82 8.60 14.23 -3.29
CA GLY A 82 7.29 14.53 -2.71
C GLY A 82 7.35 14.90 -1.22
N HIS A 83 8.56 15.14 -0.66
CA HIS A 83 8.85 15.33 0.75
C HIS A 83 8.46 14.13 1.62
N CYS A 84 7.16 13.89 1.85
CA CYS A 84 6.64 12.72 2.56
C CYS A 84 7.17 12.57 3.99
N SER A 85 7.23 13.67 4.74
CA SER A 85 7.49 13.66 6.17
C SER A 85 6.34 13.00 6.95
N LYS A 86 6.60 12.68 8.21
CA LYS A 86 5.56 12.19 9.13
C LYS A 86 4.36 13.16 9.21
N GLU A 87 4.63 14.46 9.29
CA GLU A 87 3.61 15.50 9.41
C GLU A 87 2.75 15.62 8.15
N GLU A 88 3.38 15.58 6.98
CA GLU A 88 2.68 15.59 5.68
C GLU A 88 1.87 14.31 5.48
N THR A 89 2.42 13.16 5.84
CA THR A 89 1.73 11.87 5.80
C THR A 89 0.48 11.88 6.67
N VAL A 90 0.55 12.42 7.89
CA VAL A 90 -0.63 12.57 8.78
C VAL A 90 -1.66 13.50 8.17
N THR A 91 -1.22 14.62 7.59
CA THR A 91 -2.13 15.60 6.94
C THR A 91 -2.86 14.98 5.76
N MET A 92 -2.14 14.25 4.89
CA MET A 92 -2.71 13.57 3.74
C MET A 92 -3.65 12.42 4.14
N ALA A 93 -3.27 11.65 5.15
CA ALA A 93 -4.12 10.58 5.67
C ALA A 93 -5.45 11.12 6.24
N LEU A 94 -5.42 12.24 6.96
CA LEU A 94 -6.62 12.92 7.44
C LEU A 94 -7.49 13.43 6.28
N ARG A 95 -6.88 14.00 5.23
CA ARG A 95 -7.59 14.47 4.03
C ARG A 95 -8.30 13.30 3.34
N ALA A 96 -7.61 12.20 3.10
CA ALA A 96 -8.17 11.01 2.47
C ALA A 96 -9.28 10.35 3.33
N GLN A 97 -9.06 10.26 4.64
CA GLN A 97 -10.07 9.71 5.57
C GLN A 97 -11.37 10.53 5.58
N LYS A 98 -11.29 11.87 5.55
CA LYS A 98 -12.48 12.74 5.46
C LYS A 98 -13.31 12.47 4.20
N MET A 99 -12.69 11.95 3.16
CA MET A 99 -13.37 11.54 1.93
C MET A 99 -13.84 10.06 1.97
N GLY A 100 -13.67 9.38 3.10
CA GLY A 100 -14.05 7.98 3.28
C GLY A 100 -13.12 6.99 2.60
N MET A 101 -11.89 7.38 2.27
CA MET A 101 -10.89 6.49 1.68
C MET A 101 -10.13 5.73 2.76
N ARG A 102 -9.75 4.49 2.45
CA ARG A 102 -8.94 3.62 3.29
C ARG A 102 -7.47 4.00 3.13
N ILE A 103 -6.65 3.76 4.16
CA ILE A 103 -5.27 4.26 4.20
C ILE A 103 -4.29 3.09 4.29
N MET A 104 -3.25 3.14 3.45
CA MET A 104 -2.03 2.36 3.56
C MET A 104 -0.86 3.30 3.82
N ILE A 105 0.04 2.95 4.75
CA ILE A 105 1.29 3.67 4.99
C ILE A 105 2.44 2.80 4.51
N ASP A 106 3.37 3.40 3.78
CA ASP A 106 4.54 2.75 3.21
C ASP A 106 5.83 3.33 3.79
N PHE A 107 6.52 2.55 4.61
CA PHE A 107 7.80 2.96 5.22
C PHE A 107 8.98 2.65 4.31
N HIS A 108 9.64 3.68 3.82
CA HIS A 108 10.88 3.52 3.05
C HIS A 108 12.12 3.32 3.92
N TYR A 109 12.09 3.75 5.19
CA TYR A 109 13.25 3.77 6.11
C TYR A 109 14.50 4.41 5.50
N SER A 110 14.30 5.50 4.79
CA SER A 110 15.30 6.28 4.08
C SER A 110 14.90 7.76 4.13
N ASP A 111 15.78 8.67 3.74
CA ASP A 111 15.47 10.09 3.58
C ASP A 111 14.95 10.42 2.17
N SER A 112 14.91 9.43 1.29
CA SER A 112 14.39 9.50 -0.07
C SER A 112 13.92 8.12 -0.53
N TRP A 113 13.72 7.93 -1.83
CA TRP A 113 13.33 6.66 -2.42
C TRP A 113 14.17 5.48 -1.97
N ALA A 114 13.53 4.44 -1.46
CA ALA A 114 14.05 3.10 -1.39
C ALA A 114 13.42 2.27 -2.52
N ASP A 115 14.24 1.54 -3.26
CA ASP A 115 13.85 0.72 -4.39
C ASP A 115 14.78 -0.51 -4.50
N PRO A 116 14.55 -1.46 -5.42
CA PRO A 116 15.36 -2.68 -5.52
C PRO A 116 16.87 -2.44 -5.71
N ALA A 117 17.25 -1.27 -6.25
CA ALA A 117 18.65 -0.91 -6.48
C ALA A 117 19.24 -0.02 -5.37
N LYS A 118 18.40 0.51 -4.47
CA LYS A 118 18.81 1.51 -3.49
C LYS A 118 18.04 1.39 -2.18
N GLN A 119 18.72 0.91 -1.14
CA GLN A 119 18.16 0.71 0.20
C GLN A 119 19.06 1.39 1.25
N ASN A 120 19.35 2.68 1.02
CA ASN A 120 20.28 3.43 1.86
C ASN A 120 19.66 3.73 3.23
N LYS A 121 20.51 3.66 4.28
CA LYS A 121 20.13 4.17 5.60
C LYS A 121 19.83 5.67 5.52
N PRO A 122 18.88 6.18 6.34
CA PRO A 122 18.77 7.60 6.58
C PRO A 122 20.10 8.17 7.10
N LYS A 123 20.42 9.39 6.75
CA LYS A 123 21.67 10.04 7.20
C LYS A 123 21.83 10.03 8.73
N ALA A 124 20.72 10.18 9.46
CA ALA A 124 20.72 10.12 10.92
C ALA A 124 21.12 8.75 11.48
N TRP A 125 20.95 7.68 10.71
CA TRP A 125 21.22 6.29 11.13
C TRP A 125 22.48 5.71 10.48
N GLU A 126 23.18 6.47 9.63
CA GLU A 126 24.32 5.99 8.82
C GLU A 126 25.41 5.33 9.64
N HIS A 127 25.70 5.87 10.83
CA HIS A 127 26.75 5.39 11.73
C HIS A 127 26.22 4.57 12.92
N HIS A 128 24.92 4.29 12.96
CA HIS A 128 24.34 3.50 14.03
C HIS A 128 24.78 2.04 13.94
N THR A 129 25.05 1.45 15.10
CA THR A 129 25.27 0.01 15.22
C THR A 129 23.96 -0.76 14.94
N PHE A 130 24.06 -2.03 14.63
CA PHE A 130 22.87 -2.85 14.36
C PHE A 130 21.84 -2.84 15.52
N PRO A 131 22.23 -2.94 16.82
CA PRO A 131 21.27 -2.76 17.92
C PRO A 131 20.59 -1.38 17.98
N GLU A 132 21.25 -0.33 17.50
CA GLU A 132 20.64 0.99 17.38
C GLU A 132 19.66 1.05 16.21
N LEU A 133 20.01 0.46 15.04
CA LEU A 133 19.10 0.36 13.89
C LEU A 133 17.81 -0.36 14.23
N LEU A 134 17.85 -1.42 15.06
CA LEU A 134 16.65 -2.10 15.54
C LEU A 134 15.74 -1.14 16.31
N LYS A 135 16.31 -0.28 17.17
CA LYS A 135 15.55 0.74 17.91
C LYS A 135 15.01 1.82 16.98
N ASP A 136 15.80 2.26 16.01
CA ASP A 136 15.40 3.29 15.05
C ASP A 136 14.20 2.86 14.23
N VAL A 137 14.21 1.65 13.66
CA VAL A 137 13.09 1.10 12.91
C VAL A 137 11.84 1.00 13.79
N TYR A 138 11.98 0.47 15.02
CA TYR A 138 10.86 0.40 15.94
C TYR A 138 10.31 1.79 16.26
N GLN A 139 11.18 2.72 16.67
CA GLN A 139 10.81 4.04 17.15
C GLN A 139 10.15 4.87 16.05
N HIS A 140 10.77 4.93 14.85
CA HIS A 140 10.22 5.67 13.72
C HIS A 140 8.82 5.12 13.33
N THR A 141 8.68 3.81 13.22
CA THR A 141 7.40 3.17 12.90
C THR A 141 6.35 3.47 13.96
N PHE A 142 6.72 3.30 15.24
CA PHE A 142 5.82 3.57 16.36
C PHE A 142 5.36 5.03 16.41
N GLU A 143 6.26 5.98 16.18
CA GLU A 143 5.95 7.41 16.18
C GLU A 143 4.99 7.81 15.06
N VAL A 144 5.23 7.34 13.84
CA VAL A 144 4.35 7.64 12.70
C VAL A 144 2.95 7.06 12.93
N ILE A 145 2.86 5.79 13.29
CA ILE A 145 1.56 5.14 13.51
C ILE A 145 0.84 5.72 14.73
N SER A 146 1.57 6.06 15.79
CA SER A 146 0.99 6.74 16.97
C SER A 146 0.49 8.14 16.63
N ALA A 147 1.21 8.90 15.78
CA ALA A 147 0.78 10.23 15.33
C ALA A 147 -0.52 10.14 14.52
N LEU A 148 -0.63 9.18 13.58
CA LEU A 148 -1.86 8.90 12.84
C LEU A 148 -3.00 8.53 13.76
N ASN A 149 -2.79 7.58 14.68
CA ASN A 149 -3.81 7.14 15.63
C ASN A 149 -4.28 8.28 16.54
N LYS A 150 -3.36 9.11 17.03
CA LYS A 150 -3.67 10.32 17.82
C LYS A 150 -4.48 11.35 17.02
N ALA A 151 -4.24 11.45 15.72
CA ALA A 151 -5.01 12.29 14.82
C ALA A 151 -6.39 11.68 14.45
N GLY A 152 -6.71 10.48 14.94
CA GLY A 152 -7.97 9.78 14.66
C GLY A 152 -7.95 8.97 13.37
N VAL A 153 -6.78 8.73 12.77
CA VAL A 153 -6.60 7.89 11.59
C VAL A 153 -6.01 6.54 12.00
N THR A 154 -6.69 5.46 11.67
CA THR A 154 -6.15 4.11 11.80
C THR A 154 -5.94 3.55 10.39
N PRO A 155 -4.70 3.44 9.90
CA PRO A 155 -4.43 2.78 8.62
C PRO A 155 -4.97 1.36 8.61
N GLU A 156 -5.42 0.89 7.48
CA GLU A 156 -5.81 -0.52 7.37
C GLU A 156 -4.58 -1.41 7.12
N TRP A 157 -3.61 -0.86 6.39
CA TRP A 157 -2.35 -1.54 6.06
C TRP A 157 -1.15 -0.65 6.37
N VAL A 158 -0.06 -1.31 6.74
CA VAL A 158 1.26 -0.68 6.89
C VAL A 158 2.29 -1.57 6.24
N GLN A 159 3.05 -1.01 5.33
CA GLN A 159 4.14 -1.66 4.63
C GLN A 159 5.46 -1.35 5.33
N ILE A 160 6.22 -2.40 5.64
CA ILE A 160 7.52 -2.33 6.31
C ILE A 160 8.62 -2.57 5.28
N GLY A 161 9.26 -1.49 4.84
CA GLY A 161 10.21 -1.47 3.71
C GLY A 161 9.49 -1.43 2.36
N ASN A 162 10.09 -0.75 1.39
CA ASN A 162 9.58 -0.63 0.02
C ASN A 162 10.47 -1.41 -0.95
N GLU A 163 9.87 -2.33 -1.71
CA GLU A 163 10.56 -3.16 -2.71
C GLU A 163 11.90 -3.70 -2.22
N ILE A 164 11.87 -4.65 -1.28
CA ILE A 164 13.04 -5.15 -0.56
C ILE A 164 13.55 -6.54 -1.02
N PRO A 165 13.66 -6.86 -2.34
CA PRO A 165 14.17 -8.16 -2.78
C PRO A 165 15.59 -8.42 -2.31
N GLY A 166 16.39 -7.35 -2.17
CA GLY A 166 17.76 -7.36 -1.64
C GLY A 166 17.88 -6.98 -0.16
N GLY A 167 16.75 -6.88 0.57
CA GLY A 167 16.70 -6.39 1.94
C GLY A 167 16.52 -4.88 2.04
N MET A 168 16.72 -4.28 3.22
CA MET A 168 16.60 -2.86 3.50
C MET A 168 17.73 -2.35 4.40
N LEU A 169 17.95 -1.03 4.48
CA LEU A 169 18.97 -0.42 5.36
C LEU A 169 20.37 -1.00 5.16
N TRP A 170 20.81 -1.04 3.90
CA TRP A 170 22.10 -1.64 3.54
C TRP A 170 23.29 -0.97 4.22
N PRO A 171 24.38 -1.75 4.54
CA PRO A 171 24.50 -3.20 4.30
C PRO A 171 23.85 -4.11 5.37
N ASP A 172 23.49 -3.59 6.55
CA ASP A 172 23.12 -4.38 7.73
C ASP A 172 21.88 -5.26 7.50
N GLY A 173 20.85 -4.74 6.88
CA GLY A 173 19.61 -5.46 6.59
C GLY A 173 19.53 -5.99 5.15
N SER A 174 20.69 -6.24 4.49
CA SER A 174 20.69 -6.89 3.17
C SER A 174 20.35 -8.38 3.28
N THR A 175 19.96 -8.99 2.16
CA THR A 175 19.71 -10.43 2.09
C THR A 175 20.98 -11.29 2.23
N GLU A 176 22.15 -10.70 2.30
CA GLU A 176 23.37 -11.37 2.74
C GLU A 176 23.38 -11.62 4.25
N HIS A 177 22.57 -10.85 4.99
CA HIS A 177 22.42 -10.88 6.46
C HIS A 177 20.97 -11.16 6.86
N TRP A 178 20.39 -12.28 6.42
CA TRP A 178 18.98 -12.61 6.62
C TRP A 178 18.51 -12.59 8.08
N GLU A 179 19.36 -12.97 9.03
CA GLU A 179 19.02 -12.88 10.45
C GLU A 179 18.78 -11.42 10.87
N GLN A 180 19.65 -10.51 10.43
CA GLN A 180 19.52 -9.08 10.71
C GLN A 180 18.31 -8.48 10.02
N LEU A 181 18.08 -8.81 8.73
CA LEU A 181 16.90 -8.38 8.00
C LEU A 181 15.62 -8.84 8.69
N GLY A 182 15.56 -10.12 9.11
CA GLY A 182 14.41 -10.66 9.83
C GLY A 182 14.12 -9.92 11.15
N GLN A 183 15.18 -9.55 11.90
CA GLN A 183 15.03 -8.76 13.12
C GLN A 183 14.52 -7.35 12.83
N LEU A 184 15.03 -6.65 11.81
CA LEU A 184 14.56 -5.32 11.41
C LEU A 184 13.08 -5.34 11.01
N LEU A 185 12.68 -6.27 10.17
CA LEU A 185 11.28 -6.44 9.76
C LEU A 185 10.36 -6.71 10.97
N ASN A 186 10.82 -7.55 11.90
CA ASN A 186 10.08 -7.84 13.12
C ASN A 186 9.96 -6.61 14.04
N GLN A 187 10.96 -5.73 14.09
CA GLN A 187 10.85 -4.46 14.84
C GLN A 187 9.75 -3.57 14.26
N GLY A 188 9.70 -3.42 12.93
CA GLY A 188 8.64 -2.67 12.27
C GLY A 188 7.24 -3.28 12.55
N TYR A 189 7.11 -4.60 12.42
CA TYR A 189 5.87 -5.31 12.74
C TYR A 189 5.43 -5.07 14.19
N ASP A 190 6.33 -5.28 15.15
CA ASP A 190 6.02 -5.16 16.57
C ASP A 190 5.65 -3.71 16.95
N ALA A 191 6.29 -2.70 16.34
CA ALA A 191 5.95 -1.29 16.52
C ALA A 191 4.52 -0.98 16.04
N VAL A 192 4.11 -1.48 14.88
CA VAL A 192 2.73 -1.34 14.38
C VAL A 192 1.75 -1.99 15.34
N LYS A 193 2.02 -3.23 15.76
CA LYS A 193 1.12 -4.00 16.65
C LYS A 193 1.09 -3.47 18.07
N ALA A 194 2.11 -2.73 18.50
CA ALA A 194 2.11 -2.03 19.79
C ALA A 194 1.11 -0.87 19.82
N VAL A 195 0.87 -0.19 18.69
CA VAL A 195 -0.16 0.86 18.60
C VAL A 195 -1.55 0.24 18.46
N THR A 196 -1.73 -0.70 17.54
CA THR A 196 -3.00 -1.44 17.38
C THR A 196 -2.82 -2.75 16.64
N LYS A 197 -3.49 -3.80 17.12
CA LYS A 197 -3.45 -5.12 16.48
C LYS A 197 -4.30 -5.22 15.20
N LYS A 198 -5.11 -4.20 14.90
CA LYS A 198 -6.05 -4.21 13.76
C LYS A 198 -5.36 -4.00 12.41
N ILE A 199 -4.25 -3.27 12.38
CA ILE A 199 -3.52 -2.96 11.16
C ILE A 199 -2.87 -4.22 10.61
N LYS A 200 -3.05 -4.50 9.32
CA LYS A 200 -2.32 -5.57 8.62
C LYS A 200 -0.97 -5.05 8.18
N VAL A 201 0.07 -5.84 8.41
CA VAL A 201 1.45 -5.50 8.03
C VAL A 201 1.83 -6.20 6.74
N ILE A 202 2.39 -5.44 5.80
CA ILE A 202 2.79 -5.88 4.46
C ILE A 202 4.31 -5.95 4.39
N VAL A 203 4.83 -7.01 3.78
CA VAL A 203 6.21 -7.08 3.25
C VAL A 203 6.12 -7.04 1.73
N HIS A 204 6.89 -6.15 1.09
CA HIS A 204 6.77 -5.78 -0.31
C HIS A 204 8.00 -6.16 -1.13
N VAL A 205 7.80 -6.89 -2.21
CA VAL A 205 8.83 -7.29 -3.17
C VAL A 205 8.41 -6.89 -4.59
N ASP A 206 9.37 -6.48 -5.40
CA ASP A 206 9.20 -6.11 -6.80
C ASP A 206 9.03 -7.31 -7.75
N GLU A 207 8.78 -7.04 -9.05
CA GLU A 207 8.62 -8.07 -10.09
C GLU A 207 7.59 -9.15 -9.75
N GLY A 208 6.36 -8.75 -9.46
CA GLY A 208 5.26 -9.63 -9.04
C GLY A 208 4.98 -10.83 -9.95
N ASN A 209 5.47 -10.83 -11.18
CA ASN A 209 5.41 -11.95 -12.13
C ASN A 209 6.60 -12.93 -11.98
N ASN A 210 7.55 -12.69 -11.08
CA ASN A 210 8.73 -13.54 -10.87
C ASN A 210 8.55 -14.45 -9.65
N ASN A 211 7.83 -15.54 -9.81
CA ASN A 211 7.54 -16.48 -8.72
C ASN A 211 8.82 -17.06 -8.05
N ALA A 212 9.89 -17.29 -8.82
CA ALA A 212 11.14 -17.80 -8.27
C ALA A 212 11.78 -16.81 -7.27
N LYS A 213 11.77 -15.50 -7.60
CA LYS A 213 12.22 -14.42 -6.70
C LYS A 213 11.37 -14.40 -5.43
N PHE A 214 10.06 -14.47 -5.54
CA PHE A 214 9.14 -14.47 -4.40
C PHE A 214 9.35 -15.68 -3.49
N ARG A 215 9.44 -16.87 -4.05
CA ARG A 215 9.73 -18.08 -3.26
C ARG A 215 11.07 -17.98 -2.53
N ALA A 216 12.13 -17.56 -3.23
CA ALA A 216 13.45 -17.40 -2.62
C ALA A 216 13.40 -16.43 -1.42
N PHE A 217 12.72 -15.30 -1.57
CA PHE A 217 12.60 -14.30 -0.51
C PHE A 217 11.73 -14.81 0.67
N PHE A 218 10.52 -15.29 0.40
CA PHE A 218 9.57 -15.65 1.47
C PHE A 218 9.88 -16.99 2.14
N ASP A 219 10.60 -17.92 1.48
CA ASP A 219 11.15 -19.11 2.13
C ASP A 219 12.21 -18.71 3.18
N GLN A 220 13.09 -17.77 2.86
CA GLN A 220 14.05 -17.22 3.82
C GLN A 220 13.37 -16.43 4.92
N ALA A 221 12.41 -15.57 4.58
CA ALA A 221 11.62 -14.82 5.58
C ALA A 221 10.92 -15.77 6.57
N THR A 222 10.41 -16.91 6.08
CA THR A 222 9.81 -17.95 6.92
C THR A 222 10.86 -18.62 7.83
N ALA A 223 12.03 -18.96 7.29
CA ALA A 223 13.13 -19.56 8.05
C ALA A 223 13.62 -18.64 9.18
N GLN A 224 13.59 -17.31 8.95
CA GLN A 224 13.94 -16.29 9.93
C GLN A 224 12.76 -15.85 10.81
N GLN A 225 11.61 -16.52 10.71
CA GLN A 225 10.41 -16.21 11.50
C GLN A 225 9.94 -14.75 11.38
N VAL A 226 10.04 -14.18 10.16
CA VAL A 226 9.56 -12.83 9.87
C VAL A 226 8.04 -12.78 10.03
N LYS A 227 7.58 -11.79 10.77
CA LYS A 227 6.16 -11.53 11.04
C LYS A 227 5.59 -10.62 9.97
N TYR A 228 4.55 -11.05 9.29
CA TYR A 228 3.77 -10.23 8.35
C TYR A 228 2.38 -10.84 8.15
N ASP A 229 1.44 -10.02 7.68
CA ASP A 229 0.07 -10.43 7.44
C ASP A 229 -0.23 -10.56 5.94
N VAL A 230 0.43 -9.75 5.09
CA VAL A 230 0.17 -9.63 3.66
C VAL A 230 1.48 -9.64 2.88
N ILE A 231 1.49 -10.28 1.71
CA ILE A 231 2.55 -10.19 0.72
C ILE A 231 2.17 -9.11 -0.29
N GLY A 232 2.98 -8.04 -0.35
CA GLY A 232 2.86 -6.96 -1.32
C GLY A 232 3.72 -7.21 -2.55
N LEU A 233 3.19 -6.87 -3.72
CA LEU A 233 3.87 -7.06 -5.00
C LEU A 233 3.83 -5.76 -5.82
N SER A 234 4.95 -5.38 -6.47
CA SER A 234 4.92 -4.45 -7.61
C SER A 234 4.73 -5.22 -8.91
N TYR A 235 3.97 -4.67 -9.84
CA TYR A 235 3.79 -5.27 -11.17
C TYR A 235 3.94 -4.24 -12.27
N TYR A 236 5.12 -4.23 -12.90
CA TYR A 236 5.48 -3.31 -13.97
C TYR A 236 6.11 -4.06 -15.16
N PRO A 237 5.31 -4.55 -16.13
CA PRO A 237 5.85 -5.15 -17.36
C PRO A 237 6.83 -4.22 -18.10
N TYR A 238 6.64 -2.90 -17.99
CA TYR A 238 7.50 -1.88 -18.56
C TYR A 238 8.99 -2.02 -18.21
N TRP A 239 9.29 -2.19 -16.91
CA TRP A 239 10.69 -2.24 -16.47
C TRP A 239 11.44 -3.47 -16.95
N ILE A 240 10.72 -4.58 -17.18
CA ILE A 240 11.28 -5.81 -17.75
C ILE A 240 11.14 -5.86 -19.29
N LYS A 241 10.70 -4.75 -19.92
CA LYS A 241 10.55 -4.60 -21.38
C LYS A 241 9.66 -5.66 -22.01
N LYS A 242 8.52 -5.92 -21.38
CA LYS A 242 7.49 -6.86 -21.86
C LYS A 242 6.13 -6.20 -21.91
N GLU A 243 5.26 -6.75 -22.74
CA GLU A 243 3.84 -6.42 -22.72
C GLU A 243 3.14 -7.16 -21.55
N TYR A 244 2.10 -6.56 -20.97
CA TYR A 244 1.40 -7.19 -19.85
C TYR A 244 0.80 -8.57 -20.24
N ARG A 245 0.41 -8.75 -21.51
CA ARG A 245 -0.13 -10.02 -22.02
C ARG A 245 0.87 -11.17 -21.95
N GLU A 246 2.14 -10.86 -21.96
CA GLU A 246 3.22 -11.86 -21.84
C GLU A 246 3.47 -12.29 -20.40
N THR A 247 3.06 -11.48 -19.42
CA THR A 247 3.46 -11.64 -18.00
C THR A 247 2.28 -11.77 -17.03
N ILE A 248 1.06 -11.48 -17.46
CA ILE A 248 -0.12 -11.54 -16.58
C ILE A 248 -0.42 -12.95 -16.06
N ALA A 249 -0.12 -13.98 -16.86
CA ALA A 249 -0.28 -15.36 -16.44
C ALA A 249 0.69 -15.71 -15.31
N ASP A 250 1.94 -15.21 -15.39
CA ASP A 250 2.96 -15.40 -14.37
C ASP A 250 2.60 -14.65 -13.08
N LEU A 251 2.08 -13.41 -13.19
CA LEU A 251 1.53 -12.68 -12.03
C LEU A 251 0.42 -13.47 -11.36
N THR A 252 -0.54 -13.96 -12.15
CA THR A 252 -1.68 -14.74 -11.64
C THR A 252 -1.21 -15.99 -10.92
N PHE A 253 -0.24 -16.69 -11.50
CA PHE A 253 0.37 -17.86 -10.88
C PHE A 253 1.05 -17.50 -9.56
N ASN A 254 1.86 -16.44 -9.54
CA ASN A 254 2.58 -16.01 -8.35
C ASN A 254 1.65 -15.60 -7.21
N LEU A 255 0.60 -14.82 -7.49
CA LEU A 255 -0.40 -14.44 -6.49
C LEU A 255 -1.03 -15.66 -5.81
N ASN A 256 -1.46 -16.65 -6.62
CA ASN A 256 -2.06 -17.88 -6.10
C ASN A 256 -1.07 -18.71 -5.29
N ASP A 257 0.16 -18.86 -5.78
CA ASP A 257 1.21 -19.63 -5.12
C ASP A 257 1.59 -19.00 -3.77
N MET A 258 1.78 -17.67 -3.73
CA MET A 258 2.08 -16.95 -2.49
C MET A 258 0.96 -17.09 -1.46
N ALA A 259 -0.28 -16.93 -1.89
CA ALA A 259 -1.44 -17.05 -1.01
C ALA A 259 -1.60 -18.48 -0.46
N GLN A 260 -1.36 -19.50 -1.29
CA GLN A 260 -1.47 -20.90 -0.91
C GLN A 260 -0.29 -21.36 -0.06
N ARG A 261 0.96 -21.09 -0.52
CA ARG A 261 2.18 -21.59 0.07
C ARG A 261 2.42 -21.04 1.48
N TYR A 262 2.22 -19.74 1.65
CA TYR A 262 2.47 -19.06 2.94
C TYR A 262 1.21 -18.84 3.77
N GLY A 263 0.04 -19.15 3.24
CA GLY A 263 -1.24 -18.94 3.93
C GLY A 263 -1.60 -17.48 4.17
N LYS A 264 -0.92 -16.54 3.48
CA LYS A 264 -1.08 -15.09 3.65
C LYS A 264 -2.05 -14.49 2.65
N ASP A 265 -2.52 -13.28 2.95
CA ASP A 265 -3.18 -12.45 1.96
C ASP A 265 -2.13 -11.88 0.99
N VAL A 266 -2.56 -11.51 -0.23
CA VAL A 266 -1.71 -10.93 -1.27
C VAL A 266 -2.32 -9.64 -1.81
N MET A 267 -1.47 -8.71 -2.26
CA MET A 267 -1.93 -7.43 -2.78
C MET A 267 -0.92 -6.89 -3.80
N VAL A 268 -1.39 -6.41 -4.95
CA VAL A 268 -0.56 -5.61 -5.84
C VAL A 268 -0.56 -4.18 -5.29
N VAL A 269 0.53 -3.83 -4.59
CA VAL A 269 0.67 -2.53 -3.91
C VAL A 269 1.21 -1.45 -4.82
N GLU A 270 1.76 -1.84 -5.99
CA GLU A 270 2.17 -0.93 -7.04
C GLU A 270 1.91 -1.53 -8.42
N VAL A 271 1.30 -0.74 -9.29
CA VAL A 271 1.16 -0.98 -10.73
C VAL A 271 1.20 0.34 -11.46
N GLY A 272 1.66 0.35 -12.68
CA GLY A 272 1.62 1.50 -13.58
C GLY A 272 1.79 1.07 -15.03
N GLY A 273 1.24 1.83 -15.95
CA GLY A 273 1.36 1.63 -17.39
C GLY A 273 1.70 2.93 -18.10
N GLU A 274 2.21 2.84 -19.33
CA GLU A 274 2.72 3.99 -20.10
C GLU A 274 1.61 5.03 -20.35
N ASP A 275 1.93 6.29 -20.08
CA ASP A 275 1.02 7.44 -20.16
C ASP A 275 0.46 7.68 -21.56
N ASP A 276 1.26 7.38 -22.60
CA ASP A 276 0.91 7.50 -24.02
C ASP A 276 0.21 6.24 -24.60
N LYS A 277 0.15 5.13 -23.84
CA LYS A 277 -0.53 3.88 -24.23
C LYS A 277 -1.80 3.65 -23.43
N VAL A 278 -2.72 4.62 -23.45
CA VAL A 278 -3.92 4.67 -22.61
C VAL A 278 -4.72 3.37 -22.63
N GLN A 279 -4.99 2.79 -23.81
CA GLN A 279 -5.77 1.55 -23.92
C GLN A 279 -5.03 0.34 -23.35
N ASN A 280 -3.72 0.25 -23.59
CA ASN A 280 -2.89 -0.83 -23.05
C ASN A 280 -2.82 -0.74 -21.51
N THR A 281 -2.69 0.46 -20.97
CA THR A 281 -2.70 0.72 -19.53
C THR A 281 -4.05 0.37 -18.90
N TYR A 282 -5.16 0.73 -19.55
CA TYR A 282 -6.50 0.33 -19.11
C TYR A 282 -6.64 -1.21 -19.03
N GLU A 283 -6.23 -1.92 -20.08
CA GLU A 283 -6.32 -3.39 -20.13
C GLU A 283 -5.35 -4.07 -19.14
N LEU A 284 -4.14 -3.51 -18.94
CA LEU A 284 -3.21 -3.94 -17.89
C LEU A 284 -3.87 -3.86 -16.51
N LEU A 285 -4.53 -2.75 -16.20
CA LEU A 285 -5.20 -2.53 -14.91
C LEU A 285 -6.36 -3.51 -14.72
N GLN A 286 -7.22 -3.69 -15.75
CA GLN A 286 -8.31 -4.66 -15.67
C GLN A 286 -7.80 -6.08 -15.45
N ALA A 287 -6.76 -6.49 -16.18
CA ALA A 287 -6.17 -7.81 -16.05
C ALA A 287 -5.56 -8.01 -14.65
N THR A 288 -4.87 -7.00 -14.12
CA THR A 288 -4.27 -7.02 -12.78
C THR A 288 -5.35 -7.10 -11.70
N ILE A 289 -6.39 -6.26 -11.77
CA ILE A 289 -7.52 -6.27 -10.83
C ILE A 289 -8.19 -7.65 -10.84
N LYS A 290 -8.42 -8.22 -12.03
CA LYS A 290 -8.99 -9.55 -12.15
C LYS A 290 -8.10 -10.62 -11.53
N ALA A 291 -6.80 -10.61 -11.82
CA ALA A 291 -5.85 -11.58 -11.28
C ALA A 291 -5.84 -11.59 -9.75
N VAL A 292 -5.87 -10.40 -9.12
CA VAL A 292 -5.91 -10.29 -7.65
C VAL A 292 -7.27 -10.72 -7.09
N LYS A 293 -8.39 -10.34 -7.72
CA LYS A 293 -9.74 -10.73 -7.28
C LYS A 293 -9.98 -12.23 -7.36
N ASP A 294 -9.40 -12.88 -8.35
CA ASP A 294 -9.57 -14.33 -8.58
C ASP A 294 -8.76 -15.19 -7.59
N VAL A 295 -7.91 -14.59 -6.73
CA VAL A 295 -7.22 -15.34 -5.66
C VAL A 295 -8.24 -15.93 -4.69
N PRO A 296 -8.24 -17.27 -4.47
CA PRO A 296 -9.24 -17.95 -3.67
C PRO A 296 -9.36 -17.41 -2.23
N ASN A 297 -10.55 -17.62 -1.66
CA ASN A 297 -10.87 -17.30 -0.26
C ASN A 297 -10.71 -15.80 0.08
N HIS A 298 -10.92 -14.91 -0.88
CA HIS A 298 -10.76 -13.46 -0.75
C HIS A 298 -9.36 -13.03 -0.23
N LYS A 299 -8.33 -13.83 -0.54
CA LYS A 299 -6.95 -13.52 -0.14
C LYS A 299 -6.31 -12.44 -1.01
N GLY A 300 -6.83 -12.14 -2.18
CA GLY A 300 -6.43 -11.01 -3.01
C GLY A 300 -7.11 -9.73 -2.53
N LEU A 301 -6.36 -8.85 -1.84
CA LEU A 301 -6.95 -7.74 -1.12
C LEU A 301 -7.20 -6.49 -1.97
N GLY A 302 -6.38 -6.23 -2.99
CA GLY A 302 -6.50 -5.01 -3.78
C GLY A 302 -5.35 -4.72 -4.73
N VAL A 303 -5.52 -3.61 -5.46
CA VAL A 303 -4.54 -3.08 -6.42
C VAL A 303 -4.39 -1.59 -6.20
N PHE A 304 -3.14 -1.09 -6.17
CA PHE A 304 -2.80 0.31 -6.05
C PHE A 304 -2.00 0.77 -7.29
N TYR A 305 -2.46 1.87 -7.91
CA TYR A 305 -1.71 2.55 -8.97
C TYR A 305 -0.68 3.47 -8.32
N TRP A 306 0.58 3.41 -8.76
CA TRP A 306 1.63 4.25 -8.20
C TRP A 306 1.67 5.61 -8.89
N GLU A 307 1.44 6.69 -8.10
CA GLU A 307 1.49 8.11 -8.50
C GLU A 307 0.72 8.39 -9.82
N PRO A 308 -0.57 8.00 -9.92
CA PRO A 308 -1.32 8.24 -11.15
C PRO A 308 -1.43 9.73 -11.48
N GLU A 309 -1.48 10.61 -10.48
CA GLU A 309 -1.65 12.05 -10.62
C GLU A 309 -0.40 12.77 -11.12
N GLY A 310 0.76 12.10 -11.09
CA GLY A 310 2.05 12.66 -11.45
C GLY A 310 2.20 12.89 -12.95
N ALA A 311 1.39 13.80 -13.55
CA ALA A 311 1.47 14.13 -14.96
C ALA A 311 2.93 14.30 -15.44
N LYS A 312 3.25 13.74 -16.61
CA LYS A 312 4.62 13.69 -17.14
C LYS A 312 5.25 15.06 -17.28
N SER A 313 4.49 16.10 -17.60
CA SER A 313 4.96 17.48 -17.64
C SER A 313 5.48 18.01 -16.32
N TRP A 314 4.96 17.48 -15.19
CA TRP A 314 5.40 17.86 -13.85
C TRP A 314 6.46 16.90 -13.30
N SER A 315 6.21 15.60 -13.36
CA SER A 315 7.02 14.56 -12.71
C SER A 315 8.13 14.00 -13.58
N GLN A 316 8.03 14.11 -14.91
CA GLN A 316 8.83 13.40 -15.92
C GLN A 316 8.66 11.87 -15.88
N TYR A 317 7.67 11.36 -15.14
CA TYR A 317 7.38 9.95 -15.01
C TYR A 317 6.45 9.45 -16.11
N SER A 318 6.93 8.46 -16.88
CA SER A 318 6.22 7.96 -18.08
C SER A 318 5.12 6.94 -17.76
N LEU A 319 4.96 6.53 -16.49
CA LEU A 319 3.93 5.56 -16.09
C LEU A 319 2.83 6.20 -15.25
N SER A 320 2.69 7.54 -15.31
CA SER A 320 1.56 8.23 -14.69
C SER A 320 0.27 7.97 -15.47
N ALA A 321 -0.87 8.25 -14.84
CA ALA A 321 -2.17 8.16 -15.49
C ALA A 321 -2.91 9.51 -15.47
N TRP A 322 -2.16 10.57 -15.74
CA TRP A 322 -2.69 11.94 -15.79
C TRP A 322 -2.26 12.64 -17.06
N GLN A 323 -3.22 13.30 -17.71
CA GLN A 323 -3.01 14.00 -18.98
C GLN A 323 -2.37 15.38 -18.75
N GLU A 324 -1.70 15.91 -19.78
CA GLU A 324 -1.05 17.23 -19.77
C GLU A 324 -2.02 18.41 -19.50
N ASN A 325 -3.30 18.22 -19.76
CA ASN A 325 -4.35 19.21 -19.49
C ASN A 325 -4.85 19.19 -18.04
N GLY A 326 -4.20 18.41 -17.15
CA GLY A 326 -4.57 18.28 -15.75
C GLY A 326 -5.75 17.34 -15.47
N GLN A 327 -6.20 16.58 -16.46
CA GLN A 327 -7.30 15.62 -16.33
C GLN A 327 -6.80 14.20 -16.09
N PRO A 328 -7.54 13.36 -15.33
CA PRO A 328 -7.19 11.95 -15.20
C PRO A 328 -7.28 11.23 -16.55
N SER A 329 -6.34 10.33 -16.81
CA SER A 329 -6.36 9.46 -17.99
C SER A 329 -7.60 8.56 -18.00
N PRO A 330 -8.20 8.31 -19.17
CA PRO A 330 -9.25 7.29 -19.31
C PRO A 330 -8.82 5.89 -18.86
N ALA A 331 -7.52 5.60 -18.82
CA ALA A 331 -7.01 4.33 -18.30
C ALA A 331 -7.48 4.04 -16.86
N LEU A 332 -7.68 5.08 -16.04
CA LEU A 332 -8.17 4.92 -14.67
C LEU A 332 -9.64 4.47 -14.58
N ASP A 333 -10.40 4.50 -15.68
CA ASP A 333 -11.76 3.97 -15.71
C ASP A 333 -11.81 2.45 -15.44
N ALA A 334 -10.68 1.75 -15.57
CA ALA A 334 -10.54 0.35 -15.14
C ALA A 334 -10.91 0.14 -13.66
N PHE A 335 -10.78 1.15 -12.82
CA PHE A 335 -11.18 1.08 -11.41
C PHE A 335 -12.68 1.30 -11.18
N LYS A 336 -13.42 1.88 -12.15
CA LYS A 336 -14.88 2.02 -12.07
C LYS A 336 -15.57 0.69 -12.29
N GLU A 337 -15.07 -0.07 -13.23
CA GLU A 337 -15.60 -1.36 -13.60
C GLU A 337 -15.15 -2.38 -12.55
N ASN A 338 -16.09 -3.00 -11.86
CA ASN A 338 -15.91 -4.05 -10.84
C ASN A 338 -16.24 -3.64 -9.42
#